data_223eb2ba232574b4906f111361bd1061
#
_entry.id   223eb2ba232574b4906f111361bd1061
#
_cell.length_a   1.000
_cell.length_b   1.000
_cell.length_c   1.000
_cell.angle_alpha   90.00
_cell.angle_beta   90.00
_cell.angle_gamma   90.00
#
_symmetry.space_group_name_H-M   'P 1'
#
loop_
_entity.id
_entity.type
_entity.pdbx_description
1 polymer ?
#
loop_
_entity_poly.entity_id
_entity_poly.type
_entity_poly.pdbx_seq_one_letter_code
_entity_poly.pdbx_strand_id
1 'polypeptide(L)'
;MKPVLVLILTIFLLAAQLPAYASEAQSATAGASKEQANKSYSLQEKLRLGERMYREGILPSGQVMRAFVIGDVPVDGAAFSCVSCHLRSGLGSFEGTVVTPPTNGRILYQPREPYVKGSEFIPYIHNYAVYLPVRPAYTDETLAALLTTGYDPTGRSVLKVMPRYELSDDEMDIMITYLKSLCDQPPPGVSKTEIKFATVIVEGTDPRAVESMLVPLKFSVDRKNSLAVASKKNPRVALTAYNMSGNLSQVTFSLSQWKLKGPSSTWRQQLEDYYKAEPVFALLGGITNSEWGPVHKFCEDNRIPNLMPIVDYPVISETDWYTLYPSRGIRQEGEAAARYLHGMYDLISNRPIVQIIRDNPRGRALAEGFRETWGHTDHPPALDITLEEGEQLTTERLQKIVAQDKPAALLIWDDAGFLPALTGVAGKADRPGLVLASGTYLGKALWTIPEELRGLIYLTYPYRMPQEDARFDKSLKRVLSGKPLTAFDHRILAQSYITGELLGKALLEMRGEYYRDFLLDTISMMADQYFPVYERVSFGPGQRYASKGCFIVQLGKGKAPLLERRSEWVSQ
;
A
#
# COMPACT_ATOMS: atom_id res chain seq x y z
N MET A 1 -36.86 34.28 28.39
CA MET A 1 -36.57 35.72 28.33
C MET A 1 -35.39 36.05 29.22
N LYS A 2 -34.29 36.50 28.55
CA LYS A 2 -33.10 37.20 29.12
C LYS A 2 -32.15 36.38 30.01
N PRO A 3 -30.82 36.66 29.97
CA PRO A 3 -30.09 37.44 28.98
C PRO A 3 -28.82 36.73 28.45
N VAL A 4 -28.63 36.79 27.17
CA VAL A 4 -27.33 36.73 26.50
C VAL A 4 -26.91 38.18 26.30
N LEU A 5 -26.08 38.71 27.19
CA LEU A 5 -25.40 39.99 26.97
C LEU A 5 -24.45 40.34 28.13
N VAL A 6 -23.35 39.58 28.32
CA VAL A 6 -22.15 40.03 29.04
C VAL A 6 -21.01 39.09 28.64
N LEU A 7 -20.44 39.24 27.45
CA LEU A 7 -19.13 38.68 27.09
C LEU A 7 -18.54 39.33 25.81
N ILE A 8 -18.72 40.65 25.67
CA ILE A 8 -18.06 41.43 24.60
C ILE A 8 -17.56 42.76 25.20
N LEU A 9 -16.79 42.70 26.27
CA LEU A 9 -16.10 43.92 26.76
C LEU A 9 -14.84 43.67 27.61
N THR A 10 -13.99 42.72 27.21
CA THR A 10 -12.67 42.54 27.86
C THR A 10 -11.54 42.17 26.90
N ILE A 11 -11.62 42.56 25.62
CA ILE A 11 -10.52 42.41 24.65
C ILE A 11 -10.16 43.76 24.00
N PHE A 12 -10.07 44.82 24.82
CA PHE A 12 -9.62 46.13 24.33
C PHE A 12 -8.82 46.89 25.40
N LEU A 13 -7.79 46.27 25.97
CA LEU A 13 -6.82 46.99 26.82
C LEU A 13 -5.56 46.15 27.06
N LEU A 14 -4.89 45.70 25.97
CA LEU A 14 -3.48 45.24 26.04
C LEU A 14 -2.78 45.41 24.69
N ALA A 15 -2.84 46.62 24.14
CA ALA A 15 -2.11 47.00 22.94
C ALA A 15 -1.40 48.35 23.22
N ALA A 16 -0.39 48.33 24.07
CA ALA A 16 0.60 49.41 24.15
C ALA A 16 1.81 48.92 24.94
N GLN A 17 2.77 48.29 24.25
CA GLN A 17 4.21 48.33 24.52
C GLN A 17 4.93 47.26 23.66
N LEU A 18 5.22 47.61 22.43
CA LEU A 18 6.31 46.98 21.65
C LEU A 18 7.21 48.12 21.16
N PRO A 19 8.51 48.09 21.43
CA PRO A 19 9.42 49.09 20.93
C PRO A 19 9.71 48.85 19.45
N ALA A 20 9.86 49.97 18.73
CA ALA A 20 10.24 50.09 17.36
C ALA A 20 11.54 49.36 17.02
N TYR A 21 11.43 48.27 16.26
CA TYR A 21 12.48 47.70 15.41
C TYR A 21 11.93 47.56 14.01
N ALA A 22 11.81 48.64 13.33
CA ALA A 22 11.45 48.70 11.89
C ALA A 22 12.29 49.78 11.22
N SER A 23 13.50 49.41 10.83
CA SER A 23 14.28 50.19 9.85
C SER A 23 15.65 49.54 9.64
N GLU A 24 15.71 48.40 8.94
CA GLU A 24 16.93 47.95 8.25
C GLU A 24 16.71 46.73 7.31
N ALA A 25 15.47 46.38 6.98
CA ALA A 25 15.16 45.20 6.14
C ALA A 25 14.57 45.57 4.76
N GLN A 26 14.83 46.77 4.23
CA GLN A 26 14.29 47.19 2.91
C GLN A 26 15.33 47.47 1.82
N SER A 27 16.59 47.06 1.98
CA SER A 27 17.59 47.24 0.92
C SER A 27 18.28 45.94 0.45
N ALA A 28 17.83 44.74 0.89
CA ALA A 28 18.45 43.48 0.49
C ALA A 28 17.60 42.61 -0.48
N THR A 29 16.41 43.05 -0.89
CA THR A 29 15.53 42.26 -1.78
C THR A 29 15.46 42.71 -3.24
N ALA A 30 16.29 43.66 -3.65
CA ALA A 30 16.34 44.13 -5.04
C ALA A 30 17.55 43.61 -5.85
N GLY A 31 18.33 42.69 -5.30
CA GLY A 31 19.55 42.18 -5.95
C GLY A 31 19.57 40.69 -6.34
N ALA A 32 18.56 39.93 -5.98
CA ALA A 32 18.58 38.46 -6.17
C ALA A 32 17.80 37.95 -7.41
N SER A 33 17.34 38.84 -8.30
CA SER A 33 16.49 38.44 -9.44
C SER A 33 17.11 38.59 -10.82
N LYS A 34 18.45 38.64 -10.95
CA LYS A 34 19.11 38.79 -12.25
C LYS A 34 20.32 37.89 -12.53
N GLU A 35 20.45 36.77 -11.85
CA GLU A 35 21.55 35.83 -12.16
C GLU A 35 21.11 34.36 -12.12
N GLN A 36 19.95 34.03 -12.70
CA GLN A 36 19.68 32.69 -13.19
C GLN A 36 19.95 32.66 -14.69
N ALA A 37 21.21 32.75 -15.05
CA ALA A 37 21.67 32.52 -16.40
C ALA A 37 21.39 31.07 -16.78
N ASN A 38 20.55 30.87 -17.78
CA ASN A 38 20.38 29.75 -18.72
C ASN A 38 21.19 28.48 -18.35
N LYS A 39 20.74 27.72 -17.35
CA LYS A 39 21.29 26.40 -17.04
C LYS A 39 20.77 25.44 -18.09
N SER A 40 21.59 25.11 -19.08
CA SER A 40 21.27 24.03 -20.01
C SER A 40 21.29 22.71 -19.29
N TYR A 41 20.10 22.16 -18.92
CA TYR A 41 19.94 20.84 -18.34
C TYR A 41 20.01 19.77 -19.44
N SER A 42 20.70 18.66 -19.19
CA SER A 42 20.62 17.48 -20.05
C SER A 42 19.20 16.89 -20.03
N LEU A 43 18.82 16.12 -21.05
CA LEU A 43 17.52 15.45 -21.10
C LEU A 43 17.27 14.60 -19.84
N GLN A 44 18.27 13.83 -19.40
CA GLN A 44 18.16 13.00 -18.20
C GLN A 44 17.90 13.84 -16.95
N GLU A 45 18.55 14.99 -16.85
CA GLU A 45 18.34 15.90 -15.72
C GLU A 45 16.97 16.58 -15.77
N LYS A 46 16.51 17.01 -16.96
CA LYS A 46 15.14 17.51 -17.15
C LYS A 46 14.09 16.48 -16.72
N LEU A 47 14.26 15.22 -17.10
CA LEU A 47 13.35 14.14 -16.69
C LEU A 47 13.33 13.97 -15.17
N ARG A 48 14.49 13.95 -14.51
CA ARG A 48 14.59 13.83 -13.06
C ARG A 48 13.98 15.03 -12.31
N LEU A 49 14.26 16.23 -12.78
CA LEU A 49 13.72 17.47 -12.18
C LEU A 49 12.21 17.59 -12.44
N GLY A 50 11.76 17.28 -13.65
CA GLY A 50 10.34 17.27 -13.99
C GLY A 50 9.55 16.22 -13.23
N GLU A 51 10.12 15.03 -12.99
CA GLU A 51 9.53 14.02 -12.11
C GLU A 51 9.32 14.56 -10.69
N ARG A 52 10.32 15.27 -10.14
CA ARG A 52 10.23 15.88 -8.83
C ARG A 52 9.19 17.00 -8.78
N MET A 53 9.14 17.85 -9.80
CA MET A 53 8.10 18.88 -9.93
C MET A 53 6.69 18.24 -10.00
N TYR A 54 6.52 17.22 -10.82
CA TYR A 54 5.25 16.53 -11.01
C TYR A 54 4.77 15.81 -9.76
N ARG A 55 5.68 15.08 -9.09
CA ARG A 55 5.35 14.21 -7.94
C ARG A 55 5.34 14.92 -6.59
N GLU A 56 6.30 15.82 -6.39
CA GLU A 56 6.54 16.44 -5.08
C GLU A 56 6.17 17.93 -5.05
N GLY A 57 5.93 18.54 -6.20
CA GLY A 57 5.68 19.97 -6.29
C GLY A 57 6.90 20.83 -5.96
N ILE A 58 8.11 20.32 -6.21
CA ILE A 58 9.36 20.98 -5.85
C ILE A 58 10.11 21.39 -7.11
N LEU A 59 10.46 22.68 -7.21
CA LEU A 59 11.20 23.29 -8.31
C LEU A 59 12.66 22.79 -8.39
N PRO A 60 13.35 22.97 -9.52
CA PRO A 60 14.79 22.71 -9.65
C PRO A 60 15.64 23.42 -8.60
N SER A 61 15.22 24.61 -8.17
CA SER A 61 15.85 25.39 -7.10
C SER A 61 15.77 24.74 -5.70
N GLY A 62 14.88 23.78 -5.51
CA GLY A 62 14.56 23.21 -4.20
C GLY A 62 13.40 23.89 -3.48
N GLN A 63 12.89 24.97 -4.03
CA GLN A 63 11.71 25.66 -3.50
C GLN A 63 10.44 24.92 -3.90
N VAL A 64 9.38 25.11 -3.10
CA VAL A 64 8.05 24.59 -3.40
C VAL A 64 7.45 25.37 -4.56
N MET A 65 6.79 24.68 -5.51
CA MET A 65 6.06 25.34 -6.60
C MET A 65 4.93 26.19 -6.00
N ARG A 66 4.72 27.37 -6.57
CA ARG A 66 3.56 28.22 -6.27
C ARG A 66 2.46 27.96 -7.26
N ALA A 67 1.25 27.86 -6.76
CA ALA A 67 0.07 27.63 -7.58
C ALA A 67 -1.13 28.42 -7.07
N PHE A 68 -2.13 28.59 -7.93
CA PHE A 68 -3.38 29.25 -7.59
C PHE A 68 -4.57 28.37 -7.99
N VAL A 69 -5.52 28.23 -7.10
CA VAL A 69 -6.81 27.55 -7.33
C VAL A 69 -7.95 28.55 -7.41
N ILE A 70 -9.18 28.09 -7.36
CA ILE A 70 -10.41 28.89 -7.46
C ILE A 70 -10.30 30.22 -6.69
N GLY A 71 -10.60 31.34 -7.39
CA GLY A 71 -10.60 32.66 -6.77
C GLY A 71 -9.21 33.23 -6.48
N ASP A 72 -8.20 32.79 -7.20
CA ASP A 72 -6.81 33.22 -7.07
C ASP A 72 -6.22 32.98 -5.66
N VAL A 73 -6.73 31.93 -4.98
CA VAL A 73 -6.19 31.54 -3.68
C VAL A 73 -4.83 30.87 -3.89
N PRO A 74 -3.77 31.41 -3.30
CA PRO A 74 -2.45 30.79 -3.38
C PRO A 74 -2.44 29.47 -2.61
N VAL A 75 -1.83 28.45 -3.20
CA VAL A 75 -1.66 27.12 -2.61
C VAL A 75 -0.23 26.65 -2.79
N ASP A 76 0.18 25.77 -1.89
CA ASP A 76 1.46 25.11 -1.93
C ASP A 76 1.44 24.01 -2.99
N GLY A 77 2.36 24.04 -3.93
CA GLY A 77 2.48 23.05 -4.99
C GLY A 77 2.81 21.64 -4.46
N ALA A 78 3.35 21.49 -3.26
CA ALA A 78 3.54 20.18 -2.64
C ALA A 78 2.20 19.56 -2.25
N ALA A 79 1.26 20.36 -1.75
CA ALA A 79 -0.10 19.91 -1.44
C ALA A 79 -0.97 19.70 -2.71
N PHE A 80 -0.65 20.42 -3.79
CA PHE A 80 -1.35 20.36 -5.07
C PHE A 80 -0.40 19.97 -6.22
N SER A 81 0.42 18.95 -5.99
CA SER A 81 1.27 18.39 -7.04
C SER A 81 0.43 17.69 -8.12
N CYS A 82 0.96 17.57 -9.32
CA CYS A 82 0.24 16.98 -10.46
C CYS A 82 -0.20 15.52 -10.16
N VAL A 83 0.65 14.77 -9.45
CA VAL A 83 0.39 13.37 -9.08
C VAL A 83 -0.84 13.21 -8.20
N SER A 84 -1.20 14.23 -7.42
CA SER A 84 -2.35 14.17 -6.51
C SER A 84 -3.69 13.95 -7.23
N CYS A 85 -3.79 14.39 -8.49
CA CYS A 85 -4.99 14.23 -9.32
C CYS A 85 -4.73 13.34 -10.55
N HIS A 86 -3.57 13.53 -11.21
CA HIS A 86 -3.26 12.84 -12.46
C HIS A 86 -2.56 11.50 -12.28
N LEU A 87 -2.30 11.11 -11.02
CA LEU A 87 -1.60 9.88 -10.62
C LEU A 87 -0.16 9.79 -11.16
N ARG A 88 0.59 8.74 -10.80
CA ARG A 88 1.99 8.61 -11.22
C ARG A 88 2.15 8.33 -12.72
N SER A 89 1.23 7.58 -13.28
CA SER A 89 1.23 7.28 -14.72
C SER A 89 0.92 8.50 -15.60
N GLY A 90 0.29 9.52 -15.05
CA GLY A 90 -0.26 10.63 -15.83
C GLY A 90 -1.43 10.23 -16.72
N LEU A 91 -2.03 9.05 -16.50
CA LEU A 91 -3.19 8.57 -17.28
C LEU A 91 -4.52 9.03 -16.71
N GLY A 92 -4.48 9.78 -15.60
CA GLY A 92 -5.65 10.37 -14.98
C GLY A 92 -6.39 9.43 -14.03
N SER A 93 -7.46 9.96 -13.42
CA SER A 93 -8.29 9.25 -12.45
C SER A 93 -9.77 9.57 -12.63
N PHE A 94 -10.59 8.80 -11.94
CA PHE A 94 -12.01 9.07 -11.79
C PHE A 94 -12.41 8.91 -10.31
N GLU A 95 -12.86 10.01 -9.73
CA GLU A 95 -13.23 10.05 -8.32
C GLU A 95 -14.64 10.65 -8.17
N GLY A 96 -15.59 9.79 -7.84
CA GLY A 96 -16.99 10.21 -7.74
C GLY A 96 -17.53 10.73 -9.06
N THR A 97 -17.72 12.04 -9.20
CA THR A 97 -18.17 12.72 -10.44
C THR A 97 -17.06 13.50 -11.14
N VAL A 98 -15.84 13.51 -10.57
CA VAL A 98 -14.70 14.26 -11.11
C VAL A 98 -13.87 13.35 -12.00
N VAL A 99 -13.68 13.76 -13.25
CA VAL A 99 -12.78 13.11 -14.21
C VAL A 99 -11.51 13.93 -14.33
N THR A 100 -10.39 13.34 -13.94
CA THR A 100 -9.07 13.92 -14.17
C THR A 100 -8.52 13.36 -15.47
N PRO A 101 -8.32 14.18 -16.51
CA PRO A 101 -7.88 13.70 -17.82
C PRO A 101 -6.40 13.27 -17.81
N PRO A 102 -5.99 12.42 -18.78
CA PRO A 102 -4.57 12.12 -19.00
C PRO A 102 -3.72 13.35 -19.28
N THR A 103 -2.49 13.32 -18.77
CA THR A 103 -1.47 14.38 -18.95
C THR A 103 -0.21 13.88 -19.65
N ASN A 104 -0.18 12.63 -20.09
CA ASN A 104 0.95 12.08 -20.83
C ASN A 104 1.01 12.61 -22.27
N GLY A 105 2.22 12.82 -22.77
CA GLY A 105 2.45 13.44 -24.09
C GLY A 105 1.73 12.74 -25.22
N ARG A 106 1.73 11.41 -25.23
CA ARG A 106 1.06 10.62 -26.28
C ARG A 106 -0.43 10.97 -26.45
N ILE A 107 -1.12 11.35 -25.37
CA ILE A 107 -2.54 11.74 -25.41
C ILE A 107 -2.69 13.27 -25.55
N LEU A 108 -1.84 14.05 -24.92
CA LEU A 108 -1.92 15.51 -25.00
C LEU A 108 -1.68 16.02 -26.42
N TYR A 109 -0.66 15.51 -27.11
CA TYR A 109 -0.26 15.93 -28.45
C TYR A 109 -1.06 15.27 -29.59
N GLN A 110 -2.19 14.62 -29.25
CA GLN A 110 -3.20 14.17 -30.21
C GLN A 110 -4.50 14.97 -30.02
N PRO A 111 -5.26 15.22 -31.11
CA PRO A 111 -6.59 15.81 -30.98
C PRO A 111 -7.49 14.86 -30.19
N ARG A 112 -8.39 15.43 -29.39
CA ARG A 112 -9.45 14.65 -28.75
C ARG A 112 -10.70 14.73 -29.60
N GLU A 113 -11.00 13.60 -30.27
CA GLU A 113 -12.15 13.46 -31.11
C GLU A 113 -13.44 13.24 -30.31
N PRO A 114 -14.63 13.47 -30.91
CA PRO A 114 -15.90 13.12 -30.30
C PRO A 114 -15.97 11.63 -29.99
N TYR A 115 -16.53 11.27 -28.84
CA TYR A 115 -16.78 9.88 -28.51
C TYR A 115 -17.79 9.27 -29.47
N VAL A 116 -17.37 8.28 -30.26
CA VAL A 116 -18.24 7.45 -31.08
C VAL A 116 -18.37 6.09 -30.41
N LYS A 117 -19.60 5.70 -30.03
CA LYS A 117 -19.87 4.41 -29.39
C LYS A 117 -19.38 3.28 -30.32
N GLY A 118 -18.41 2.49 -29.84
CA GLY A 118 -17.79 1.39 -30.61
C GLY A 118 -16.47 1.75 -31.29
N SER A 119 -15.96 2.97 -31.20
CA SER A 119 -14.61 3.29 -31.64
C SER A 119 -13.57 2.62 -30.76
N GLU A 120 -12.58 1.96 -31.36
CA GLU A 120 -11.54 1.17 -30.66
C GLU A 120 -10.55 2.02 -29.84
N PHE A 121 -10.62 3.34 -29.93
CA PHE A 121 -9.52 4.23 -29.54
C PHE A 121 -9.74 5.04 -28.26
N ILE A 122 -10.36 4.46 -27.21
CA ILE A 122 -10.34 5.15 -25.92
C ILE A 122 -9.85 4.21 -24.83
N PRO A 123 -8.54 4.25 -24.49
CA PRO A 123 -7.99 3.51 -23.38
C PRO A 123 -8.62 4.00 -22.08
N TYR A 124 -8.75 3.16 -21.07
CA TYR A 124 -9.11 3.41 -19.67
C TYR A 124 -10.28 4.41 -19.39
N ILE A 125 -10.30 5.55 -20.07
CA ILE A 125 -11.34 6.60 -19.99
C ILE A 125 -12.63 6.21 -20.74
N HIS A 126 -12.77 4.96 -21.19
CA HIS A 126 -13.89 4.54 -22.05
C HIS A 126 -15.27 4.90 -21.48
N ASN A 127 -15.44 4.79 -20.17
CA ASN A 127 -16.69 5.19 -19.51
C ASN A 127 -16.79 6.71 -19.28
N TYR A 128 -15.69 7.47 -19.42
CA TYR A 128 -15.59 8.90 -19.10
C TYR A 128 -15.26 9.78 -20.29
N ALA A 129 -14.84 9.20 -21.41
CA ALA A 129 -14.61 9.96 -22.65
C ALA A 129 -15.84 10.74 -23.10
N VAL A 130 -17.03 10.27 -22.73
CA VAL A 130 -18.31 10.98 -22.95
C VAL A 130 -18.33 12.34 -22.22
N TYR A 131 -17.57 12.47 -21.13
CA TYR A 131 -17.56 13.69 -20.32
C TYR A 131 -16.40 14.62 -20.64
N LEU A 132 -15.40 14.16 -21.40
CA LEU A 132 -14.24 14.97 -21.76
C LEU A 132 -14.51 15.73 -23.06
N PRO A 133 -14.40 17.04 -23.05
CA PRO A 133 -14.69 17.86 -24.21
C PRO A 133 -13.68 17.66 -25.36
N VAL A 134 -14.16 17.76 -26.59
CA VAL A 134 -13.33 17.77 -27.83
C VAL A 134 -12.34 18.92 -27.79
N ARG A 135 -11.10 18.69 -28.25
CA ARG A 135 -10.06 19.69 -28.38
C ARG A 135 -9.05 19.35 -29.46
N PRO A 136 -8.37 20.31 -30.08
CA PRO A 136 -7.20 20.05 -30.91
C PRO A 136 -6.04 19.46 -30.08
N ALA A 137 -4.99 18.99 -30.75
CA ALA A 137 -3.74 18.64 -30.10
C ALA A 137 -3.17 19.86 -29.36
N TYR A 138 -2.52 19.62 -28.23
CA TYR A 138 -1.68 20.66 -27.62
C TYR A 138 -0.40 20.84 -28.42
N THR A 139 0.14 22.04 -28.41
CA THR A 139 1.54 22.36 -28.66
C THR A 139 2.22 22.68 -27.31
N ASP A 140 3.53 22.88 -27.31
CA ASP A 140 4.24 23.25 -26.08
C ASP A 140 3.70 24.58 -25.53
N GLU A 141 3.46 25.56 -26.44
CA GLU A 141 2.93 26.86 -26.09
C GLU A 141 1.51 26.80 -25.52
N THR A 142 0.64 26.02 -26.14
CA THR A 142 -0.75 25.89 -25.63
C THR A 142 -0.83 25.07 -24.36
N LEU A 143 0.10 24.12 -24.14
CA LEU A 143 0.21 23.39 -22.89
C LEU A 143 0.76 24.29 -21.77
N ALA A 144 1.78 25.10 -22.05
CA ALA A 144 2.27 26.12 -21.13
C ALA A 144 1.16 27.10 -20.75
N ALA A 145 0.40 27.59 -21.73
CA ALA A 145 -0.74 28.48 -21.49
C ALA A 145 -1.81 27.79 -20.59
N LEU A 146 -2.12 26.51 -20.81
CA LEU A 146 -3.01 25.75 -19.92
C LEU A 146 -2.51 25.74 -18.47
N LEU A 147 -1.24 25.40 -18.27
CA LEU A 147 -0.64 25.26 -16.94
C LEU A 147 -0.56 26.59 -16.17
N THR A 148 -0.44 27.73 -16.89
CA THR A 148 -0.33 29.06 -16.29
C THR A 148 -1.66 29.79 -16.18
N THR A 149 -2.58 29.60 -17.14
CA THR A 149 -3.82 30.39 -17.23
C THR A 149 -5.08 29.59 -16.97
N GLY A 150 -5.02 28.24 -17.09
CA GLY A 150 -6.17 27.35 -16.96
C GLY A 150 -7.10 27.30 -18.18
N TYR A 151 -6.63 27.74 -19.38
CA TYR A 151 -7.39 27.66 -20.62
C TYR A 151 -6.82 26.63 -21.57
N ASP A 152 -7.69 25.79 -22.13
CA ASP A 152 -7.33 24.81 -23.15
C ASP A 152 -7.13 25.46 -24.54
N PRO A 153 -6.62 24.72 -25.57
CA PRO A 153 -6.39 25.30 -26.91
C PRO A 153 -7.64 25.84 -27.62
N THR A 154 -8.85 25.55 -27.11
CA THR A 154 -10.09 26.11 -27.64
C THR A 154 -10.51 27.42 -26.94
N GLY A 155 -9.73 27.87 -25.96
CA GLY A 155 -10.07 29.03 -25.12
C GLY A 155 -11.06 28.71 -24.01
N ARG A 156 -11.35 27.45 -23.75
CA ARG A 156 -12.27 27.00 -22.69
C ARG A 156 -11.49 26.84 -21.38
N SER A 157 -12.06 27.38 -20.29
CA SER A 157 -11.52 27.16 -18.95
C SER A 157 -11.67 25.70 -18.55
N VAL A 158 -10.60 25.08 -18.05
CA VAL A 158 -10.65 23.76 -17.39
C VAL A 158 -11.28 23.89 -16.00
N LEU A 159 -11.50 22.75 -15.34
CA LEU A 159 -12.04 22.76 -13.97
C LEU A 159 -11.16 23.63 -13.08
N LYS A 160 -11.75 24.58 -12.37
CA LYS A 160 -11.04 25.55 -11.51
C LYS A 160 -10.31 24.92 -10.31
N VAL A 161 -10.56 23.64 -10.03
CA VAL A 161 -9.79 22.87 -9.05
C VAL A 161 -8.40 22.52 -9.55
N MET A 162 -8.19 22.47 -10.88
CA MET A 162 -6.85 22.31 -11.45
C MET A 162 -6.04 23.59 -11.17
N PRO A 163 -4.90 23.47 -10.46
CA PRO A 163 -4.07 24.63 -10.16
C PRO A 163 -3.48 25.27 -11.41
N ARG A 164 -3.23 26.57 -11.33
CA ARG A 164 -2.42 27.36 -12.28
C ARG A 164 -1.09 27.60 -11.61
N TYR A 165 0.00 27.24 -12.28
CA TYR A 165 1.33 27.25 -11.70
C TYR A 165 2.13 28.49 -12.16
N GLU A 166 2.89 29.09 -11.23
CA GLU A 166 3.91 30.09 -11.54
C GLU A 166 5.22 29.39 -11.84
N LEU A 167 5.53 29.21 -13.11
CA LEU A 167 6.75 28.57 -13.59
C LEU A 167 7.49 29.52 -14.53
N SER A 168 8.81 29.60 -14.39
CA SER A 168 9.67 30.24 -15.38
C SER A 168 9.72 29.43 -16.69
N ASP A 169 10.25 30.00 -17.76
CA ASP A 169 10.36 29.32 -19.07
C ASP A 169 11.18 28.01 -18.96
N ASP A 170 12.28 28.02 -18.21
CA ASP A 170 13.12 26.84 -17.99
C ASP A 170 12.37 25.76 -17.19
N GLU A 171 11.61 26.13 -16.14
CA GLU A 171 10.81 25.22 -15.34
C GLU A 171 9.64 24.66 -16.15
N MET A 172 9.02 25.48 -17.00
CA MET A 172 7.96 25.05 -17.91
C MET A 172 8.48 24.03 -18.93
N ASP A 173 9.64 24.28 -19.52
CA ASP A 173 10.29 23.35 -20.46
C ASP A 173 10.64 22.02 -19.77
N ILE A 174 11.14 22.05 -18.54
CA ILE A 174 11.39 20.86 -17.71
C ILE A 174 10.10 20.08 -17.48
N MET A 175 9.01 20.75 -17.06
CA MET A 175 7.71 20.13 -16.81
C MET A 175 7.15 19.49 -18.08
N ILE A 176 7.12 20.22 -19.20
CA ILE A 176 6.62 19.72 -20.48
C ILE A 176 7.45 18.54 -20.98
N THR A 177 8.77 18.59 -20.85
CA THR A 177 9.67 17.47 -21.19
C THR A 177 9.31 16.22 -20.41
N TYR A 178 9.04 16.36 -19.11
CA TYR A 178 8.62 15.22 -18.27
C TYR A 178 7.23 14.70 -18.68
N LEU A 179 6.24 15.56 -18.88
CA LEU A 179 4.90 15.16 -19.32
C LEU A 179 4.94 14.37 -20.64
N LYS A 180 5.81 14.75 -21.57
CA LYS A 180 6.03 14.02 -22.83
C LYS A 180 6.60 12.62 -22.61
N SER A 181 7.37 12.40 -21.56
CA SER A 181 7.99 11.11 -21.24
C SER A 181 7.06 10.13 -20.50
N LEU A 182 5.97 10.62 -19.93
CA LEU A 182 5.03 9.78 -19.19
C LEU A 182 4.37 8.75 -20.11
N CYS A 183 4.54 7.46 -19.80
CA CYS A 183 3.92 6.36 -20.55
C CYS A 183 4.18 6.44 -22.08
N ASP A 184 5.36 6.91 -22.48
CA ASP A 184 5.72 7.06 -23.89
C ASP A 184 6.07 5.71 -24.53
N GLN A 185 6.87 4.88 -23.85
CA GLN A 185 7.30 3.57 -24.34
C GLN A 185 6.81 2.44 -23.46
N PRO A 186 6.41 1.30 -24.01
CA PRO A 186 6.09 0.11 -23.24
C PRO A 186 7.28 -0.30 -22.36
N PRO A 187 7.05 -0.64 -21.08
CA PRO A 187 8.13 -1.03 -20.19
C PRO A 187 8.73 -2.39 -20.59
N PRO A 188 9.96 -2.69 -20.16
CA PRO A 188 10.55 -4.00 -20.34
C PRO A 188 9.63 -5.12 -19.82
N GLY A 189 9.54 -6.23 -20.57
CA GLY A 189 8.63 -7.33 -20.28
C GLY A 189 7.23 -7.21 -20.89
N VAL A 190 6.96 -6.14 -21.64
CA VAL A 190 5.70 -5.96 -22.38
C VAL A 190 5.95 -5.94 -23.89
N SER A 191 5.22 -6.74 -24.62
CA SER A 191 5.18 -6.72 -26.08
C SER A 191 3.71 -6.69 -26.58
N LYS A 192 3.52 -6.59 -27.89
CA LYS A 192 2.18 -6.64 -28.49
C LYS A 192 1.43 -7.96 -28.24
N THR A 193 2.14 -9.05 -27.96
CA THR A 193 1.59 -10.40 -27.87
C THR A 193 1.85 -11.08 -26.52
N GLU A 194 2.73 -10.55 -25.68
CA GLU A 194 3.12 -11.17 -24.43
C GLU A 194 3.43 -10.15 -23.34
N ILE A 195 3.01 -10.47 -22.11
CA ILE A 195 3.45 -9.80 -20.88
C ILE A 195 4.19 -10.81 -20.03
N LYS A 196 5.43 -10.50 -19.68
CA LYS A 196 6.33 -11.36 -18.90
C LYS A 196 6.29 -11.00 -17.42
N PHE A 197 6.15 -12.01 -16.60
CA PHE A 197 6.20 -11.93 -15.14
C PHE A 197 7.28 -12.85 -14.60
N ALA A 198 7.73 -12.60 -13.38
CA ALA A 198 8.53 -13.55 -12.62
C ALA A 198 8.04 -13.66 -11.18
N THR A 199 8.45 -14.71 -10.49
CA THR A 199 8.32 -14.86 -9.04
C THR A 199 9.67 -15.21 -8.46
N VAL A 200 9.97 -14.66 -7.28
CA VAL A 200 11.25 -14.87 -6.59
C VAL A 200 11.09 -15.96 -5.54
N ILE A 201 12.00 -16.93 -5.54
CA ILE A 201 12.04 -18.03 -4.58
C ILE A 201 13.41 -18.03 -3.92
N VAL A 202 13.47 -17.84 -2.61
CA VAL A 202 14.71 -17.89 -1.87
C VAL A 202 15.04 -19.34 -1.46
N GLU A 203 16.28 -19.73 -1.64
CA GLU A 203 16.80 -21.05 -1.25
C GLU A 203 16.52 -21.35 0.24
N GLY A 204 16.20 -22.59 0.58
CA GLY A 204 15.84 -23.01 1.95
C GLY A 204 14.38 -22.73 2.33
N THR A 205 13.58 -22.14 1.46
CA THR A 205 12.13 -22.01 1.70
C THR A 205 11.45 -23.38 1.64
N ASP A 206 10.52 -23.64 2.55
CA ASP A 206 9.75 -24.89 2.61
C ASP A 206 9.13 -25.22 1.23
N PRO A 207 9.42 -26.40 0.66
CA PRO A 207 8.87 -26.82 -0.64
C PRO A 207 7.34 -26.79 -0.70
N ARG A 208 6.65 -27.09 0.39
CA ARG A 208 5.19 -27.03 0.48
C ARG A 208 4.69 -25.59 0.39
N ALA A 209 5.37 -24.65 1.01
CA ALA A 209 5.08 -23.22 0.91
C ALA A 209 5.30 -22.71 -0.51
N VAL A 210 6.41 -23.10 -1.14
CA VAL A 210 6.70 -22.76 -2.55
C VAL A 210 5.63 -23.32 -3.49
N GLU A 211 5.22 -24.58 -3.33
CA GLU A 211 4.16 -25.17 -4.16
C GLU A 211 2.82 -24.46 -3.94
N SER A 212 2.50 -24.11 -2.67
CA SER A 212 1.29 -23.35 -2.33
C SER A 212 1.25 -21.97 -3.00
N MET A 213 2.40 -21.34 -3.23
CA MET A 213 2.52 -20.09 -3.98
C MET A 213 2.39 -20.33 -5.49
N LEU A 214 3.11 -21.30 -6.04
CA LEU A 214 3.21 -21.48 -7.48
C LEU A 214 1.93 -21.97 -8.13
N VAL A 215 1.15 -22.84 -7.46
CA VAL A 215 -0.05 -23.45 -8.05
C VAL A 215 -1.10 -22.41 -8.45
N PRO A 216 -1.50 -21.45 -7.60
CA PRO A 216 -2.47 -20.42 -8.00
C PRO A 216 -1.93 -19.44 -9.03
N LEU A 217 -0.65 -19.07 -8.97
CA LEU A 217 -0.04 -18.18 -9.95
C LEU A 217 -0.03 -18.81 -11.35
N LYS A 218 0.41 -20.07 -11.46
CA LYS A 218 0.38 -20.83 -12.71
C LYS A 218 -1.05 -20.99 -13.23
N PHE A 219 -2.00 -21.34 -12.35
CA PHE A 219 -3.41 -21.43 -12.74
C PHE A 219 -3.94 -20.14 -13.36
N SER A 220 -3.59 -18.98 -12.81
CA SER A 220 -4.00 -17.67 -13.33
C SER A 220 -3.42 -17.41 -14.71
N VAL A 221 -2.13 -17.72 -14.92
CA VAL A 221 -1.45 -17.63 -16.21
C VAL A 221 -2.08 -18.58 -17.25
N ASP A 222 -2.27 -19.86 -16.88
CA ASP A 222 -2.82 -20.88 -17.79
C ASP A 222 -4.26 -20.57 -18.17
N ARG A 223 -5.09 -20.13 -17.23
CA ARG A 223 -6.47 -19.68 -17.47
C ARG A 223 -6.50 -18.54 -18.49
N LYS A 224 -5.60 -17.54 -18.32
CA LYS A 224 -5.49 -16.42 -19.25
C LYS A 224 -5.03 -16.86 -20.64
N ASN A 225 -4.00 -17.70 -20.71
CA ASN A 225 -3.45 -18.19 -21.97
C ASN A 225 -4.44 -19.09 -22.72
N SER A 226 -5.23 -19.88 -22.01
CA SER A 226 -6.30 -20.71 -22.60
C SER A 226 -7.33 -19.86 -23.34
N LEU A 227 -7.69 -18.69 -22.81
CA LEU A 227 -8.58 -17.74 -23.48
C LEU A 227 -7.95 -17.19 -24.77
N ALA A 228 -6.67 -16.83 -24.74
CA ALA A 228 -5.95 -16.32 -25.91
C ALA A 228 -5.86 -17.39 -27.01
N VAL A 229 -5.60 -18.65 -26.65
CA VAL A 229 -5.59 -19.78 -27.60
C VAL A 229 -6.98 -20.02 -28.19
N ALA A 230 -8.03 -20.01 -27.37
CA ALA A 230 -9.42 -20.20 -27.83
C ALA A 230 -9.84 -19.07 -28.78
N SER A 231 -9.47 -17.83 -28.49
CA SER A 231 -9.73 -16.67 -29.35
C SER A 231 -9.06 -16.79 -30.72
N LYS A 232 -7.84 -17.32 -30.78
CA LYS A 232 -7.15 -17.56 -32.07
C LYS A 232 -7.84 -18.63 -32.93
N LYS A 233 -8.52 -19.62 -32.32
CA LYS A 233 -9.14 -20.74 -32.99
C LYS A 233 -10.60 -20.50 -33.41
N ASN A 234 -11.30 -19.58 -32.75
CA ASN A 234 -12.73 -19.37 -32.97
C ASN A 234 -13.06 -17.86 -33.00
N PRO A 235 -13.46 -17.32 -34.19
CA PRO A 235 -13.77 -15.88 -34.33
C PRO A 235 -14.90 -15.39 -33.40
N ARG A 236 -15.88 -16.25 -33.06
CA ARG A 236 -16.96 -15.86 -32.13
C ARG A 236 -16.43 -15.71 -30.73
N VAL A 237 -15.53 -16.62 -30.29
CA VAL A 237 -14.84 -16.50 -29.00
C VAL A 237 -13.95 -15.27 -28.98
N ALA A 238 -13.23 -15.00 -30.08
CA ALA A 238 -12.40 -13.82 -30.24
C ALA A 238 -13.22 -12.53 -30.06
N LEU A 239 -14.35 -12.40 -30.75
CA LEU A 239 -15.22 -11.23 -30.64
C LEU A 239 -15.78 -11.05 -29.22
N THR A 240 -16.27 -12.14 -28.62
CA THR A 240 -16.79 -12.11 -27.25
C THR A 240 -15.70 -11.73 -26.24
N ALA A 241 -14.52 -12.34 -26.35
CA ALA A 241 -13.39 -12.07 -25.49
C ALA A 241 -12.88 -10.63 -25.67
N TYR A 242 -12.84 -10.13 -26.90
CA TYR A 242 -12.48 -8.75 -27.20
C TYR A 242 -13.49 -7.75 -26.60
N ASN A 243 -14.77 -8.00 -26.74
CA ASN A 243 -15.82 -7.17 -26.13
C ASN A 243 -15.75 -7.13 -24.61
N MET A 244 -15.30 -8.23 -23.97
CA MET A 244 -15.16 -8.31 -22.51
C MET A 244 -13.84 -7.74 -21.98
N SER A 245 -12.74 -7.93 -22.70
CA SER A 245 -11.38 -7.68 -22.20
C SER A 245 -10.47 -6.94 -23.19
N GLY A 246 -11.00 -6.45 -24.30
CA GLY A 246 -10.22 -5.70 -25.29
C GLY A 246 -8.98 -6.47 -25.78
N ASN A 247 -7.91 -5.75 -26.02
CA ASN A 247 -6.64 -6.33 -26.48
C ASN A 247 -6.05 -7.38 -25.53
N LEU A 248 -6.42 -7.35 -24.24
CA LEU A 248 -5.95 -8.36 -23.29
C LEU A 248 -6.30 -9.78 -23.72
N SER A 249 -7.42 -9.99 -24.43
CA SER A 249 -7.82 -11.31 -24.94
C SER A 249 -6.79 -11.97 -25.87
N GLN A 250 -5.94 -11.18 -26.51
CA GLN A 250 -4.95 -11.66 -27.51
C GLN A 250 -3.53 -11.77 -26.93
N VAL A 251 -3.26 -11.15 -25.79
CA VAL A 251 -1.95 -11.16 -25.14
C VAL A 251 -1.80 -12.44 -24.33
N THR A 252 -0.63 -13.08 -24.36
CA THR A 252 -0.27 -14.21 -23.49
C THR A 252 0.56 -13.75 -22.31
N PHE A 253 0.58 -14.57 -21.25
CA PHE A 253 1.40 -14.35 -20.08
C PHE A 253 2.48 -15.44 -19.97
N SER A 254 3.68 -15.06 -19.52
CA SER A 254 4.70 -16.00 -19.04
C SER A 254 5.05 -15.72 -17.60
N LEU A 255 5.46 -16.75 -16.85
CA LEU A 255 5.85 -16.66 -15.46
C LEU A 255 7.16 -17.42 -15.23
N SER A 256 8.25 -16.69 -15.10
CA SER A 256 9.57 -17.22 -14.79
C SER A 256 9.79 -17.35 -13.29
N GLN A 257 10.67 -18.26 -12.87
CA GLN A 257 11.04 -18.46 -11.48
C GLN A 257 12.49 -18.00 -11.29
N TRP A 258 12.70 -16.95 -10.51
CA TRP A 258 14.00 -16.45 -10.11
C TRP A 258 14.39 -17.06 -8.76
N LYS A 259 15.39 -17.94 -8.76
CA LYS A 259 15.82 -18.66 -7.56
C LYS A 259 17.07 -18.01 -6.99
N LEU A 260 16.92 -17.33 -5.86
CA LEU A 260 18.03 -16.69 -5.14
C LEU A 260 18.71 -17.69 -4.22
N LYS A 261 20.05 -17.70 -4.25
CA LYS A 261 20.88 -18.64 -3.50
C LYS A 261 21.88 -17.90 -2.62
N GLY A 262 22.31 -18.56 -1.54
CA GLY A 262 23.32 -18.04 -0.63
C GLY A 262 22.85 -16.81 0.17
N PRO A 263 23.77 -16.03 0.74
CA PRO A 263 23.45 -14.93 1.62
C PRO A 263 22.77 -13.77 0.87
N SER A 264 21.90 -13.04 1.56
CA SER A 264 21.10 -11.93 1.01
C SER A 264 21.94 -10.80 0.40
N SER A 265 23.16 -10.63 0.86
CA SER A 265 24.13 -9.67 0.29
C SER A 265 24.46 -9.94 -1.18
N THR A 266 24.27 -11.18 -1.67
CA THR A 266 24.51 -11.56 -3.07
C THR A 266 23.26 -11.47 -3.95
N TRP A 267 22.08 -11.30 -3.38
CA TRP A 267 20.82 -11.39 -4.13
C TRP A 267 20.66 -10.25 -5.12
N ARG A 268 21.16 -9.06 -4.80
CA ARG A 268 21.06 -7.91 -5.71
C ARG A 268 21.65 -8.24 -7.09
N GLN A 269 22.86 -8.81 -7.13
CA GLN A 269 23.50 -9.18 -8.39
C GLN A 269 22.71 -10.26 -9.13
N GLN A 270 22.23 -11.29 -8.41
CA GLN A 270 21.44 -12.35 -9.02
C GLN A 270 20.13 -11.82 -9.65
N LEU A 271 19.46 -10.89 -8.99
CA LEU A 271 18.24 -10.24 -9.50
C LEU A 271 18.53 -9.43 -10.76
N GLU A 272 19.65 -8.70 -10.79
CA GLU A 272 20.08 -7.93 -11.96
C GLU A 272 20.42 -8.85 -13.13
N ASP A 273 21.08 -9.98 -12.88
CA ASP A 273 21.43 -10.98 -13.89
C ASP A 273 20.15 -11.62 -14.49
N TYR A 274 19.19 -12.00 -13.64
CA TYR A 274 17.88 -12.50 -14.11
C TYR A 274 17.15 -11.44 -14.96
N TYR A 275 17.08 -10.22 -14.48
CA TYR A 275 16.37 -9.15 -15.16
C TYR A 275 17.03 -8.75 -16.48
N LYS A 276 18.36 -8.78 -16.55
CA LYS A 276 19.11 -8.54 -17.79
C LYS A 276 18.88 -9.64 -18.82
N ALA A 277 18.84 -10.91 -18.37
CA ALA A 277 18.58 -12.03 -19.25
C ALA A 277 17.15 -12.10 -19.75
N GLU A 278 16.19 -11.83 -18.89
CA GLU A 278 14.76 -11.83 -19.18
C GLU A 278 14.05 -10.70 -18.44
N PRO A 279 13.94 -9.51 -19.06
CA PRO A 279 13.18 -8.40 -18.48
C PRO A 279 11.70 -8.76 -18.27
N VAL A 280 11.14 -8.39 -17.12
CA VAL A 280 9.75 -8.67 -16.75
C VAL A 280 8.98 -7.39 -16.47
N PHE A 281 7.67 -7.43 -16.66
CA PHE A 281 6.76 -6.33 -16.37
C PHE A 281 6.60 -6.12 -14.86
N ALA A 282 6.37 -7.22 -14.13
CA ALA A 282 6.18 -7.22 -12.69
C ALA A 282 6.62 -8.55 -12.07
N LEU A 283 6.91 -8.53 -10.76
CA LEU A 283 7.06 -9.72 -9.93
C LEU A 283 5.70 -10.06 -9.30
N LEU A 284 5.34 -11.35 -9.31
CA LEU A 284 4.11 -11.86 -8.71
C LEU A 284 4.42 -12.74 -7.51
N GLY A 285 3.91 -12.37 -6.33
CA GLY A 285 4.28 -13.05 -5.11
C GLY A 285 5.77 -12.88 -4.83
N GLY A 286 6.43 -13.99 -4.67
CA GLY A 286 7.77 -14.14 -4.14
C GLY A 286 7.71 -14.66 -2.71
N ILE A 287 8.68 -15.47 -2.29
CA ILE A 287 8.63 -16.13 -0.99
C ILE A 287 10.01 -16.29 -0.36
N THR A 288 10.09 -16.00 0.94
CA THR A 288 11.28 -16.20 1.76
C THR A 288 10.91 -16.47 3.21
N ASN A 289 11.80 -17.18 3.92
CA ASN A 289 11.77 -17.31 5.39
C ASN A 289 12.69 -16.30 6.09
N SER A 290 13.39 -15.45 5.32
CA SER A 290 14.35 -14.47 5.81
C SER A 290 13.93 -13.05 5.41
N GLU A 291 14.87 -12.14 5.30
CA GLU A 291 14.61 -10.75 4.91
C GLU A 291 14.16 -10.62 3.44
N TRP A 292 13.40 -9.58 3.14
CA TRP A 292 12.96 -9.22 1.79
C TRP A 292 13.60 -7.93 1.27
N GLY A 293 14.34 -7.23 2.12
CA GLY A 293 14.94 -5.93 1.82
C GLY A 293 15.67 -5.85 0.47
N PRO A 294 16.57 -6.79 0.12
CA PRO A 294 17.29 -6.75 -1.16
C PRO A 294 16.36 -6.85 -2.39
N VAL A 295 15.30 -7.67 -2.33
CA VAL A 295 14.31 -7.80 -3.42
C VAL A 295 13.45 -6.56 -3.51
N HIS A 296 12.99 -6.05 -2.36
CA HIS A 296 12.23 -4.81 -2.27
C HIS A 296 13.01 -3.65 -2.90
N LYS A 297 14.27 -3.44 -2.44
CA LYS A 297 15.13 -2.38 -2.97
C LYS A 297 15.41 -2.53 -4.47
N PHE A 298 15.59 -3.75 -4.96
CA PHE A 298 15.75 -4.00 -6.40
C PHE A 298 14.49 -3.55 -7.18
N CYS A 299 13.30 -3.84 -6.65
CA CYS A 299 12.04 -3.42 -7.26
C CYS A 299 11.89 -1.89 -7.29
N GLU A 300 12.22 -1.21 -6.20
CA GLU A 300 12.17 0.26 -6.11
C GLU A 300 13.16 0.91 -7.09
N ASP A 301 14.43 0.47 -7.08
CA ASP A 301 15.49 1.02 -7.93
C ASP A 301 15.21 0.85 -9.43
N ASN A 302 14.57 -0.28 -9.82
CA ASN A 302 14.27 -0.61 -11.22
C ASN A 302 12.82 -0.30 -11.61
N ARG A 303 12.04 0.29 -10.70
CA ARG A 303 10.61 0.59 -10.91
C ARG A 303 9.81 -0.62 -11.39
N ILE A 304 10.02 -1.77 -10.74
CA ILE A 304 9.35 -3.04 -11.07
C ILE A 304 8.27 -3.32 -10.02
N PRO A 305 6.98 -3.33 -10.38
CA PRO A 305 5.94 -3.72 -9.43
C PRO A 305 6.19 -5.12 -8.87
N ASN A 306 6.14 -5.26 -7.54
CA ASN A 306 6.12 -6.55 -6.87
C ASN A 306 4.79 -6.70 -6.12
N LEU A 307 3.95 -7.61 -6.55
CA LEU A 307 2.60 -7.79 -6.06
C LEU A 307 2.53 -8.90 -5.01
N MET A 308 2.19 -8.56 -3.78
CA MET A 308 1.83 -9.48 -2.71
C MET A 308 2.91 -10.52 -2.36
N PRO A 309 4.16 -10.14 -2.09
CA PRO A 309 5.19 -11.08 -1.65
C PRO A 309 4.80 -11.75 -0.32
N ILE A 310 5.19 -13.02 -0.18
CA ILE A 310 4.91 -13.86 0.99
C ILE A 310 6.10 -13.76 1.94
N VAL A 311 5.98 -12.86 2.88
CA VAL A 311 7.04 -12.50 3.82
C VAL A 311 6.46 -12.23 5.21
N ASP A 312 7.15 -12.66 6.27
CA ASP A 312 6.73 -12.38 7.65
C ASP A 312 7.03 -10.92 8.05
N TYR A 313 8.07 -10.33 7.44
CA TYR A 313 8.57 -8.99 7.74
C TYR A 313 8.58 -8.12 6.48
N PRO A 314 7.46 -7.51 6.11
CA PRO A 314 7.40 -6.52 5.05
C PRO A 314 8.33 -5.33 5.33
N VAL A 315 8.95 -4.77 4.30
CA VAL A 315 9.67 -3.50 4.44
C VAL A 315 8.65 -2.40 4.69
N ILE A 316 8.81 -1.71 5.82
CA ILE A 316 7.95 -0.57 6.18
C ILE A 316 8.61 0.70 5.65
N SER A 317 7.93 1.39 4.77
CA SER A 317 8.38 2.65 4.17
C SER A 317 7.18 3.52 3.84
N GLU A 318 7.35 4.83 3.99
CA GLU A 318 6.36 5.85 3.61
C GLU A 318 6.58 6.38 2.19
N THR A 319 7.77 6.18 1.64
CA THR A 319 8.19 6.76 0.35
C THR A 319 8.26 5.74 -0.79
N ASP A 320 8.44 4.45 -0.48
CA ASP A 320 8.56 3.39 -1.46
C ASP A 320 7.22 3.12 -2.16
N TRP A 321 7.29 2.73 -3.44
CA TRP A 321 6.10 2.70 -4.28
C TRP A 321 5.82 1.35 -4.96
N TYR A 322 6.88 0.63 -5.35
CA TYR A 322 6.73 -0.47 -6.31
C TYR A 322 6.37 -1.82 -5.68
N THR A 323 6.43 -1.97 -4.36
CA THR A 323 6.02 -3.20 -3.69
C THR A 323 4.68 -3.04 -2.99
N LEU A 324 3.69 -3.88 -3.35
CA LEU A 324 2.38 -3.97 -2.70
C LEU A 324 2.34 -5.19 -1.79
N TYR A 325 2.29 -4.98 -0.48
CA TYR A 325 2.24 -6.05 0.52
C TYR A 325 0.81 -6.44 0.89
N PRO A 326 0.56 -7.70 1.29
CA PRO A 326 -0.75 -8.12 1.79
C PRO A 326 -1.14 -7.45 3.12
N SER A 327 -0.15 -7.13 3.96
CA SER A 327 -0.31 -6.46 5.26
C SER A 327 1.04 -5.91 5.74
N ARG A 328 1.06 -5.27 6.90
CA ARG A 328 2.32 -4.88 7.59
C ARG A 328 2.96 -6.06 8.35
N GLY A 329 2.57 -7.29 8.02
CA GLY A 329 3.08 -8.48 8.66
C GLY A 329 2.66 -8.58 10.13
N ILE A 330 3.49 -9.26 10.93
CA ILE A 330 3.19 -9.49 12.35
C ILE A 330 3.18 -8.19 13.17
N ARG A 331 3.91 -7.14 12.75
CA ARG A 331 3.91 -5.81 13.36
C ARG A 331 2.49 -5.24 13.52
N GLN A 332 1.62 -5.45 12.53
CA GLN A 332 0.22 -4.99 12.53
C GLN A 332 -0.59 -5.51 13.73
N GLU A 333 -0.24 -6.68 14.26
CA GLU A 333 -0.90 -7.24 15.43
C GLU A 333 -0.56 -6.46 16.71
N GLY A 334 0.70 -6.02 16.84
CA GLY A 334 1.11 -5.12 17.93
C GLY A 334 0.39 -3.77 17.86
N GLU A 335 0.30 -3.18 16.66
CA GLU A 335 -0.43 -1.93 16.41
C GLU A 335 -1.91 -2.04 16.79
N ALA A 336 -2.57 -3.15 16.41
CA ALA A 336 -3.97 -3.40 16.75
C ALA A 336 -4.18 -3.59 18.27
N ALA A 337 -3.24 -4.26 18.94
CA ALA A 337 -3.26 -4.40 20.40
C ALA A 337 -3.21 -3.04 21.11
N ALA A 338 -2.35 -2.14 20.63
CA ALA A 338 -2.24 -0.78 21.18
C ALA A 338 -3.56 0.00 21.04
N ARG A 339 -4.16 -0.01 19.84
CA ARG A 339 -5.44 0.69 19.61
C ARG A 339 -6.58 0.09 20.42
N TYR A 340 -6.63 -1.23 20.53
CA TYR A 340 -7.64 -1.91 21.34
C TYR A 340 -7.54 -1.50 22.81
N LEU A 341 -6.33 -1.52 23.38
CA LEU A 341 -6.12 -1.11 24.76
C LEU A 341 -6.37 0.40 24.96
N HIS A 342 -6.03 1.24 24.00
CA HIS A 342 -6.38 2.67 24.04
C HIS A 342 -7.90 2.87 24.16
N GLY A 343 -8.70 2.13 23.38
CA GLY A 343 -10.17 2.17 23.47
C GLY A 343 -10.75 1.64 24.78
N MET A 344 -9.95 0.94 25.60
CA MET A 344 -10.34 0.40 26.90
C MET A 344 -9.68 1.14 28.07
N TYR A 345 -8.94 2.21 27.85
CA TYR A 345 -8.06 2.81 28.84
C TYR A 345 -8.79 3.24 30.12
N ASP A 346 -10.00 3.76 30.02
CA ASP A 346 -10.82 4.14 31.18
C ASP A 346 -11.14 2.95 32.08
N LEU A 347 -11.19 1.74 31.53
CA LEU A 347 -11.44 0.49 32.25
C LEU A 347 -10.19 -0.10 32.89
N ILE A 348 -9.01 0.21 32.31
CA ILE A 348 -7.71 -0.33 32.76
C ILE A 348 -6.84 0.73 33.47
N SER A 349 -7.36 1.94 33.66
CA SER A 349 -6.64 3.11 34.17
C SER A 349 -5.91 2.90 35.49
N ASN A 350 -4.80 3.65 35.66
CA ASN A 350 -3.92 3.71 36.85
C ASN A 350 -3.04 2.47 37.11
N ARG A 351 -3.01 1.49 36.24
CA ARG A 351 -2.09 0.34 36.34
C ARG A 351 -1.26 0.23 35.06
N PRO A 352 0.01 -0.21 35.16
CA PRO A 352 0.88 -0.27 33.98
C PRO A 352 0.42 -1.35 32.98
N ILE A 353 0.79 -1.13 31.74
CA ILE A 353 0.79 -2.18 30.70
C ILE A 353 2.20 -2.77 30.68
N VAL A 354 2.30 -4.10 30.67
CA VAL A 354 3.58 -4.80 30.63
C VAL A 354 3.66 -5.63 29.37
N GLN A 355 4.75 -5.51 28.63
CA GLN A 355 5.09 -6.38 27.50
C GLN A 355 6.16 -7.38 27.91
N ILE A 356 5.92 -8.67 27.71
CA ILE A 356 6.93 -9.73 27.75
C ILE A 356 7.28 -10.10 26.33
N ILE A 357 8.53 -9.87 25.95
CA ILE A 357 9.00 -9.86 24.57
C ILE A 357 10.05 -10.95 24.38
N ARG A 358 9.81 -11.92 23.52
CA ARG A 358 10.84 -12.86 23.07
C ARG A 358 11.86 -12.12 22.20
N ASP A 359 13.15 -12.22 22.54
CA ASP A 359 14.23 -11.58 21.79
C ASP A 359 14.52 -12.34 20.47
N ASN A 360 13.55 -12.26 19.57
CA ASN A 360 13.67 -12.72 18.21
C ASN A 360 12.93 -11.75 17.26
N PRO A 361 13.05 -11.89 15.94
CA PRO A 361 12.42 -10.97 14.99
C PRO A 361 10.90 -10.82 15.17
N ARG A 362 10.16 -11.90 15.53
CA ARG A 362 8.71 -11.85 15.72
C ARG A 362 8.32 -11.05 16.96
N GLY A 363 8.92 -11.37 18.09
CA GLY A 363 8.66 -10.68 19.35
C GLY A 363 9.00 -9.20 19.26
N ARG A 364 10.16 -8.87 18.66
CA ARG A 364 10.57 -7.47 18.45
C ARG A 364 9.62 -6.71 17.54
N ALA A 365 9.18 -7.30 16.42
CA ALA A 365 8.26 -6.64 15.50
C ALA A 365 6.89 -6.35 16.13
N LEU A 366 6.34 -7.28 16.92
CA LEU A 366 5.11 -7.08 17.68
C LEU A 366 5.23 -5.96 18.70
N ALA A 367 6.29 -6.00 19.52
CA ALA A 367 6.55 -4.99 20.55
C ALA A 367 6.79 -3.61 19.95
N GLU A 368 7.49 -3.52 18.83
CA GLU A 368 7.73 -2.27 18.13
C GLU A 368 6.43 -1.68 17.55
N GLY A 369 5.59 -2.51 16.90
CA GLY A 369 4.29 -2.08 16.42
C GLY A 369 3.39 -1.55 17.55
N PHE A 370 3.42 -2.22 18.72
CA PHE A 370 2.71 -1.75 19.90
C PHE A 370 3.29 -0.41 20.39
N ARG A 371 4.60 -0.33 20.63
CA ARG A 371 5.27 0.87 21.19
C ARG A 371 5.07 2.12 20.34
N GLU A 372 5.24 1.99 19.04
CA GLU A 372 5.06 3.12 18.11
C GLU A 372 3.62 3.63 18.13
N THR A 373 2.64 2.71 18.02
CA THR A 373 1.22 3.11 18.05
C THR A 373 0.80 3.66 19.41
N TRP A 374 1.25 3.05 20.50
CA TRP A 374 0.97 3.49 21.86
C TRP A 374 1.61 4.85 22.18
N GLY A 375 2.81 5.09 21.65
CA GLY A 375 3.54 6.36 21.82
C GLY A 375 2.88 7.57 21.15
N HIS A 376 1.93 7.36 20.24
CA HIS A 376 1.09 8.42 19.67
C HIS A 376 -0.12 8.76 20.55
N THR A 377 -0.27 8.11 21.71
CA THR A 377 -1.31 8.40 22.70
C THR A 377 -0.71 9.15 23.89
N ASP A 378 -1.56 9.80 24.69
CA ASP A 378 -1.13 10.50 25.92
C ASP A 378 -0.95 9.54 27.12
N HIS A 379 -0.85 8.24 26.87
CA HIS A 379 -0.72 7.23 27.93
C HIS A 379 0.74 7.02 28.36
N PRO A 380 0.97 6.60 29.61
CA PRO A 380 2.30 6.20 30.06
C PRO A 380 2.87 5.08 29.18
N PRO A 381 4.20 5.06 28.94
CA PRO A 381 4.84 3.98 28.20
C PRO A 381 4.60 2.63 28.88
N ALA A 382 4.49 1.57 28.08
CA ALA A 382 4.46 0.21 28.59
C ALA A 382 5.83 -0.19 29.17
N LEU A 383 5.83 -1.08 30.17
CA LEU A 383 7.03 -1.66 30.73
C LEU A 383 7.44 -2.89 29.87
N ASP A 384 8.65 -2.87 29.37
CA ASP A 384 9.18 -3.95 28.51
C ASP A 384 10.06 -4.91 29.32
N ILE A 385 9.77 -6.21 29.22
CA ILE A 385 10.54 -7.30 29.82
C ILE A 385 10.97 -8.23 28.70
N THR A 386 12.27 -8.33 28.47
CA THR A 386 12.83 -9.19 27.43
C THR A 386 13.11 -10.59 27.95
N LEU A 387 12.77 -11.59 27.15
CA LEU A 387 13.16 -12.99 27.31
C LEU A 387 14.20 -13.32 26.24
N GLU A 388 15.37 -13.78 26.66
CA GLU A 388 16.42 -14.22 25.75
C GLU A 388 15.97 -15.38 24.88
N GLU A 389 16.58 -15.56 23.72
CA GLU A 389 16.32 -16.70 22.85
C GLU A 389 16.59 -18.01 23.60
N GLY A 390 15.60 -18.92 23.66
CA GLY A 390 15.67 -20.19 24.41
C GLY A 390 15.37 -20.09 25.92
N GLU A 391 15.24 -18.89 26.48
CA GLU A 391 14.80 -18.73 27.86
C GLU A 391 13.31 -19.05 28.00
N GLN A 392 12.93 -19.88 28.98
CA GLN A 392 11.53 -20.20 29.24
C GLN A 392 10.93 -19.24 30.27
N LEU A 393 9.74 -18.71 29.97
CA LEU A 393 8.95 -17.99 30.95
C LEU A 393 8.41 -18.97 31.98
N THR A 394 8.96 -18.92 33.21
CA THR A 394 8.50 -19.81 34.30
C THR A 394 7.34 -19.19 35.08
N THR A 395 6.59 -20.05 35.79
CA THR A 395 5.48 -19.60 36.65
C THR A 395 5.97 -18.63 37.74
N GLU A 396 7.14 -18.89 38.34
CA GLU A 396 7.74 -18.07 39.41
C GLU A 396 8.11 -16.69 38.88
N ARG A 397 8.72 -16.62 37.65
CA ARG A 397 9.06 -15.35 37.03
C ARG A 397 7.81 -14.53 36.70
N LEU A 398 6.79 -15.18 36.12
CA LEU A 398 5.53 -14.51 35.79
C LEU A 398 4.81 -14.02 37.05
N GLN A 399 4.80 -14.82 38.13
CA GLN A 399 4.23 -14.41 39.42
C GLN A 399 4.93 -13.19 39.99
N LYS A 400 6.28 -13.15 39.90
CA LYS A 400 7.06 -11.99 40.37
C LYS A 400 6.70 -10.73 39.60
N ILE A 401 6.60 -10.80 38.27
CA ILE A 401 6.19 -9.69 37.40
C ILE A 401 4.81 -9.19 37.81
N VAL A 402 3.82 -10.11 37.91
CA VAL A 402 2.44 -9.74 38.22
C VAL A 402 2.31 -9.15 39.64
N ALA A 403 3.04 -9.68 40.61
CA ALA A 403 3.02 -9.17 41.99
C ALA A 403 3.68 -7.81 42.15
N GLN A 404 4.79 -7.59 41.44
CA GLN A 404 5.57 -6.35 41.48
C GLN A 404 4.87 -5.24 40.72
N ASP A 405 4.49 -5.48 39.46
CA ASP A 405 4.05 -4.43 38.53
C ASP A 405 2.53 -4.29 38.50
N LYS A 406 1.78 -5.30 38.99
CA LYS A 406 0.30 -5.35 39.02
C LYS A 406 -0.33 -4.88 37.70
N PRO A 407 0.03 -5.47 36.55
CA PRO A 407 -0.36 -4.96 35.25
C PRO A 407 -1.87 -4.95 35.06
N ALA A 408 -2.40 -3.89 34.45
CA ALA A 408 -3.77 -3.86 33.95
C ALA A 408 -3.92 -4.80 32.78
N ALA A 409 -2.96 -4.76 31.86
CA ALA A 409 -2.86 -5.66 30.72
C ALA A 409 -1.44 -6.20 30.60
N LEU A 410 -1.33 -7.48 30.25
CA LEU A 410 -0.08 -8.18 30.00
C LEU A 410 -0.06 -8.62 28.53
N LEU A 411 0.89 -8.11 27.78
CA LEU A 411 1.11 -8.51 26.40
C LEU A 411 2.25 -9.53 26.36
N ILE A 412 2.01 -10.70 25.77
CA ILE A 412 3.01 -11.76 25.67
C ILE A 412 3.32 -12.00 24.20
N TRP A 413 4.45 -11.46 23.76
CA TRP A 413 4.97 -11.58 22.41
C TRP A 413 5.94 -12.76 22.32
N ASP A 414 5.40 -13.98 22.49
CA ASP A 414 6.15 -15.22 22.55
C ASP A 414 5.35 -16.37 21.88
N ASP A 415 6.00 -17.51 21.68
CA ASP A 415 5.34 -18.72 21.24
C ASP A 415 4.50 -19.36 22.37
N ALA A 416 3.93 -20.53 22.12
CA ALA A 416 3.07 -21.21 23.09
C ALA A 416 3.79 -21.66 24.38
N GLY A 417 5.09 -21.51 24.50
CA GLY A 417 5.89 -21.88 25.67
C GLY A 417 5.49 -21.14 26.94
N PHE A 418 4.81 -20.00 26.84
CA PHE A 418 4.32 -19.26 27.99
C PHE A 418 3.04 -19.84 28.63
N LEU A 419 2.28 -20.68 27.92
CA LEU A 419 0.97 -21.17 28.40
C LEU A 419 1.03 -21.89 29.75
N PRO A 420 2.02 -22.78 30.04
CA PRO A 420 2.15 -23.42 31.35
C PRO A 420 2.37 -22.42 32.50
N ALA A 421 3.20 -21.41 32.25
CA ALA A 421 3.45 -20.34 33.24
C ALA A 421 2.18 -19.55 33.54
N LEU A 422 1.40 -19.21 32.51
CA LEU A 422 0.15 -18.49 32.66
C LEU A 422 -0.92 -19.31 33.39
N THR A 423 -1.01 -20.63 33.17
CA THR A 423 -1.90 -21.54 33.94
C THR A 423 -1.59 -21.46 35.44
N GLY A 424 -0.30 -21.41 35.81
CA GLY A 424 0.12 -21.31 37.21
C GLY A 424 -0.24 -19.97 37.90
N VAL A 425 -0.66 -18.97 37.13
CA VAL A 425 -1.03 -17.62 37.64
C VAL A 425 -2.54 -17.35 37.53
N ALA A 426 -3.20 -17.93 36.56
CA ALA A 426 -4.59 -17.62 36.17
C ALA A 426 -5.62 -17.73 37.32
N GLY A 427 -5.42 -18.68 38.25
CA GLY A 427 -6.31 -18.89 39.40
C GLY A 427 -6.05 -17.97 40.62
N LYS A 428 -5.05 -17.08 40.59
CA LYS A 428 -4.66 -16.24 41.72
C LYS A 428 -5.43 -14.93 41.78
N ALA A 429 -5.55 -14.35 42.99
CA ALA A 429 -6.25 -13.06 43.18
C ALA A 429 -5.57 -11.89 42.46
N ASP A 430 -4.25 -11.92 42.38
CA ASP A 430 -3.40 -10.85 41.75
C ASP A 430 -3.17 -11.09 40.25
N ARG A 431 -3.98 -11.92 39.58
CA ARG A 431 -3.82 -12.14 38.14
C ARG A 431 -3.95 -10.85 37.32
N PRO A 432 -3.31 -10.74 36.14
CA PRO A 432 -3.54 -9.63 35.24
C PRO A 432 -5.02 -9.54 34.83
N GLY A 433 -5.53 -8.35 34.63
CA GLY A 433 -6.93 -8.15 34.20
C GLY A 433 -7.21 -8.76 32.82
N LEU A 434 -6.20 -8.71 31.95
CA LEU A 434 -6.27 -9.10 30.55
C LEU A 434 -4.89 -9.55 30.09
N VAL A 435 -4.83 -10.62 29.30
CA VAL A 435 -3.62 -11.08 28.59
C VAL A 435 -3.85 -10.98 27.10
N LEU A 436 -2.97 -10.30 26.37
CA LEU A 436 -2.96 -10.25 24.91
C LEU A 436 -1.79 -11.06 24.35
N ALA A 437 -2.04 -11.85 23.31
CA ALA A 437 -1.03 -12.58 22.57
C ALA A 437 -1.31 -12.53 21.05
N SER A 438 -0.27 -12.79 20.24
CA SER A 438 -0.41 -12.80 18.78
C SER A 438 -0.95 -14.15 18.29
N GLY A 439 -2.07 -14.12 17.57
CA GLY A 439 -2.62 -15.29 16.92
C GLY A 439 -1.72 -15.84 15.82
N THR A 440 -0.97 -14.98 15.12
CA THR A 440 0.00 -15.40 14.11
C THR A 440 1.24 -16.02 14.74
N TYR A 441 1.73 -15.49 15.86
CA TYR A 441 2.88 -16.06 16.55
C TYR A 441 2.56 -17.43 17.15
N LEU A 442 1.41 -17.58 17.78
CA LEU A 442 0.93 -18.87 18.27
C LEU A 442 0.68 -19.89 17.15
N GLY A 443 0.27 -19.43 15.98
CA GLY A 443 0.02 -20.29 14.84
C GLY A 443 -0.97 -21.42 15.15
N LYS A 444 -0.57 -22.69 14.95
CA LYS A 444 -1.42 -23.84 15.24
C LYS A 444 -1.67 -24.06 16.74
N ALA A 445 -0.76 -23.63 17.60
CA ALA A 445 -0.88 -23.76 19.04
C ALA A 445 -2.02 -22.90 19.63
N LEU A 446 -2.51 -21.91 18.91
CA LEU A 446 -3.71 -21.14 19.27
C LEU A 446 -4.89 -22.08 19.60
N TRP A 447 -5.05 -23.16 18.85
CA TRP A 447 -6.15 -24.12 19.03
C TRP A 447 -5.95 -25.06 20.21
N THR A 448 -4.78 -25.07 20.83
CA THR A 448 -4.43 -25.91 21.99
C THR A 448 -4.40 -25.14 23.30
N ILE A 449 -4.83 -23.87 23.32
CA ILE A 449 -4.95 -23.06 24.54
C ILE A 449 -5.86 -23.79 25.56
N PRO A 450 -5.36 -24.05 26.78
CA PRO A 450 -6.13 -24.69 27.85
C PRO A 450 -7.44 -23.97 28.14
N GLU A 451 -8.50 -24.71 28.44
CA GLU A 451 -9.85 -24.15 28.59
C GLU A 451 -9.93 -23.11 29.72
N GLU A 452 -9.20 -23.31 30.81
CA GLU A 452 -9.11 -22.38 31.94
C GLU A 452 -8.48 -21.02 31.57
N LEU A 453 -7.67 -20.96 30.49
CA LEU A 453 -7.03 -19.73 30.04
C LEU A 453 -7.86 -18.98 28.98
N ARG A 454 -8.83 -19.63 28.34
CA ARG A 454 -9.55 -19.05 27.18
C ARG A 454 -10.33 -17.79 27.51
N GLY A 455 -10.79 -17.63 28.75
CA GLY A 455 -11.45 -16.42 29.22
C GLY A 455 -10.50 -15.28 29.59
N LEU A 456 -9.20 -15.57 29.77
CA LEU A 456 -8.16 -14.60 30.13
C LEU A 456 -7.38 -14.11 28.93
N ILE A 457 -7.12 -14.99 27.93
CA ILE A 457 -6.30 -14.68 26.76
C ILE A 457 -7.16 -14.08 25.68
N TYR A 458 -6.79 -12.87 25.26
CA TYR A 458 -7.24 -12.22 24.04
C TYR A 458 -6.16 -12.37 22.98
N LEU A 459 -6.56 -12.56 21.73
CA LEU A 459 -5.65 -12.82 20.62
C LEU A 459 -5.84 -11.75 19.55
N THR A 460 -4.76 -11.18 19.06
CA THR A 460 -4.78 -10.43 17.81
C THR A 460 -4.89 -11.40 16.64
N TYR A 461 -5.82 -11.16 15.72
CA TYR A 461 -6.11 -12.07 14.61
C TYR A 461 -6.29 -11.27 13.31
N PRO A 462 -5.25 -11.18 12.46
CA PRO A 462 -5.25 -10.32 11.28
C PRO A 462 -5.95 -10.93 10.05
N TYR A 463 -6.76 -11.96 10.26
CA TYR A 463 -7.40 -12.70 9.18
C TYR A 463 -8.91 -12.71 9.34
N ARG A 464 -9.61 -13.09 8.26
CA ARG A 464 -11.04 -13.39 8.29
C ARG A 464 -11.32 -14.55 9.26
N MET A 465 -12.46 -14.47 9.91
CA MET A 465 -12.86 -15.56 10.82
C MET A 465 -12.99 -16.89 10.05
N PRO A 466 -12.49 -18.02 10.57
CA PRO A 466 -12.47 -19.29 9.85
C PRO A 466 -13.84 -19.74 9.33
N GLN A 467 -14.91 -19.52 10.12
CA GLN A 467 -16.27 -19.89 9.73
C GLN A 467 -16.77 -19.08 8.49
N GLU A 468 -16.29 -17.85 8.33
CA GLU A 468 -16.66 -16.98 7.21
C GLU A 468 -15.76 -17.24 5.99
N ASP A 469 -14.52 -17.68 6.21
CA ASP A 469 -13.55 -17.95 5.16
C ASP A 469 -13.91 -19.20 4.35
N ALA A 470 -14.58 -20.18 4.96
CA ALA A 470 -15.00 -21.43 4.32
C ALA A 470 -15.82 -21.24 3.02
N ARG A 471 -16.52 -20.11 2.87
CA ARG A 471 -17.24 -19.76 1.64
C ARG A 471 -16.32 -19.66 0.40
N PHE A 472 -15.05 -19.38 0.60
CA PHE A 472 -14.05 -19.28 -0.47
C PHE A 472 -13.42 -20.62 -0.86
N ASP A 473 -13.63 -21.69 -0.08
CA ASP A 473 -13.06 -23.02 -0.34
C ASP A 473 -13.36 -23.52 -1.75
N LYS A 474 -14.57 -23.25 -2.26
CA LYS A 474 -14.93 -23.64 -3.63
C LYS A 474 -14.05 -22.99 -4.70
N SER A 475 -13.68 -21.72 -4.49
CA SER A 475 -12.80 -21.00 -5.40
C SER A 475 -11.37 -21.51 -5.32
N LEU A 476 -10.86 -21.75 -4.11
CA LEU A 476 -9.53 -22.33 -3.90
C LEU A 476 -9.44 -23.78 -4.42
N LYS A 477 -10.46 -24.63 -4.19
CA LYS A 477 -10.49 -25.99 -4.72
C LYS A 477 -10.45 -26.04 -6.25
N ARG A 478 -11.02 -25.05 -6.93
CA ARG A 478 -10.97 -24.97 -8.39
C ARG A 478 -9.54 -24.79 -8.93
N VAL A 479 -8.67 -24.11 -8.16
CA VAL A 479 -7.28 -23.89 -8.50
C VAL A 479 -6.42 -25.16 -8.37
N LEU A 480 -6.85 -26.11 -7.55
CA LEU A 480 -6.03 -27.26 -7.11
C LEU A 480 -6.06 -28.46 -8.08
N SER A 481 -6.87 -28.40 -9.14
CA SER A 481 -6.95 -29.47 -10.15
C SER A 481 -7.12 -30.89 -9.54
N GLY A 482 -7.97 -30.99 -8.49
CA GLY A 482 -8.28 -32.26 -7.81
C GLY A 482 -7.38 -32.63 -6.62
N LYS A 483 -6.29 -31.89 -6.36
CA LYS A 483 -5.50 -32.10 -5.13
C LYS A 483 -6.28 -31.63 -3.90
N PRO A 484 -6.14 -32.32 -2.73
CA PRO A 484 -6.82 -31.89 -1.52
C PRO A 484 -6.24 -30.58 -0.97
N LEU A 485 -7.09 -29.70 -0.43
CA LEU A 485 -6.67 -28.42 0.16
C LEU A 485 -5.65 -28.60 1.30
N THR A 486 -5.75 -29.71 2.03
CA THR A 486 -4.85 -30.06 3.14
C THR A 486 -3.39 -30.32 2.72
N ALA A 487 -3.13 -30.54 1.41
CA ALA A 487 -1.78 -30.69 0.89
C ALA A 487 -0.99 -29.37 0.85
N PHE A 488 -1.68 -28.24 0.97
CA PHE A 488 -1.12 -26.91 0.81
C PHE A 488 -1.13 -26.10 2.11
N ASP A 489 -0.31 -25.05 2.17
CA ASP A 489 -0.49 -24.00 3.15
C ASP A 489 -1.65 -23.10 2.70
N HIS A 490 -2.74 -23.11 3.47
CA HIS A 490 -3.97 -22.42 3.11
C HIS A 490 -3.79 -20.90 2.95
N ARG A 491 -2.98 -20.28 3.82
CA ARG A 491 -2.74 -18.82 3.76
C ARG A 491 -1.96 -18.44 2.53
N ILE A 492 -0.85 -19.15 2.27
CA ILE A 492 0.00 -18.91 1.09
C ILE A 492 -0.79 -19.16 -0.20
N LEU A 493 -1.55 -20.25 -0.25
CA LEU A 493 -2.41 -20.58 -1.39
C LEU A 493 -3.42 -19.47 -1.68
N ALA A 494 -4.11 -19.01 -0.64
CA ALA A 494 -5.10 -17.95 -0.76
C ALA A 494 -4.47 -16.62 -1.17
N GLN A 495 -3.34 -16.22 -0.58
CA GLN A 495 -2.63 -15.00 -0.94
C GLN A 495 -2.18 -15.01 -2.39
N SER A 496 -1.65 -16.13 -2.87
CA SER A 496 -1.24 -16.26 -4.27
C SER A 496 -2.43 -16.28 -5.24
N TYR A 497 -3.56 -16.84 -4.82
CA TYR A 497 -4.82 -16.74 -5.54
C TYR A 497 -5.27 -15.27 -5.67
N ILE A 498 -5.22 -14.51 -4.58
CA ILE A 498 -5.52 -13.07 -4.57
C ILE A 498 -4.62 -12.31 -5.52
N THR A 499 -3.32 -12.60 -5.52
CA THR A 499 -2.34 -11.98 -6.44
C THR A 499 -2.77 -12.14 -7.90
N GLY A 500 -3.15 -13.36 -8.29
CA GLY A 500 -3.62 -13.63 -9.66
C GLY A 500 -4.94 -12.94 -10.02
N GLU A 501 -5.91 -12.93 -9.11
CA GLU A 501 -7.20 -12.26 -9.33
C GLU A 501 -7.05 -10.73 -9.37
N LEU A 502 -6.24 -10.15 -8.48
CA LEU A 502 -5.95 -8.71 -8.45
C LEU A 502 -5.26 -8.26 -9.73
N LEU A 503 -4.22 -8.99 -10.16
CA LEU A 503 -3.53 -8.73 -11.42
C LEU A 503 -4.49 -8.81 -12.61
N GLY A 504 -5.32 -9.85 -12.66
CA GLY A 504 -6.29 -10.04 -13.75
C GLY A 504 -7.29 -8.89 -13.86
N LYS A 505 -7.81 -8.42 -12.74
CA LYS A 505 -8.70 -7.25 -12.69
C LYS A 505 -7.97 -5.97 -13.12
N ALA A 506 -6.76 -5.73 -12.61
CA ALA A 506 -5.98 -4.55 -12.96
C ALA A 506 -5.69 -4.48 -14.46
N LEU A 507 -5.18 -5.57 -15.05
CA LEU A 507 -4.86 -5.62 -16.47
C LEU A 507 -6.11 -5.47 -17.36
N LEU A 508 -7.26 -5.94 -16.89
CA LEU A 508 -8.53 -5.74 -17.58
C LEU A 508 -8.93 -4.26 -17.62
N GLU A 509 -8.80 -3.56 -16.50
CA GLU A 509 -9.10 -2.13 -16.38
C GLU A 509 -8.11 -1.26 -17.16
N MET A 510 -6.85 -1.68 -17.26
CA MET A 510 -5.81 -0.98 -18.02
C MET A 510 -6.02 -0.99 -19.55
N ARG A 511 -6.86 -1.87 -20.09
CA ARG A 511 -7.32 -1.90 -21.49
C ARG A 511 -6.22 -1.76 -22.56
N GLY A 512 -5.04 -2.33 -22.32
CA GLY A 512 -3.92 -2.32 -23.26
C GLY A 512 -2.83 -1.30 -22.96
N GLU A 513 -3.04 -0.41 -22.00
CA GLU A 513 -2.04 0.56 -21.54
C GLU A 513 -1.16 -0.05 -20.44
N TYR A 514 -0.34 -1.05 -20.79
CA TYR A 514 0.44 -1.83 -19.82
C TYR A 514 1.72 -1.10 -19.39
N TYR A 515 1.57 -0.08 -18.54
CA TYR A 515 2.65 0.64 -17.90
C TYR A 515 2.73 0.31 -16.41
N ARG A 516 3.93 0.27 -15.83
CA ARG A 516 4.14 -0.17 -14.44
C ARG A 516 3.50 0.77 -13.43
N ASP A 517 3.69 2.07 -13.58
CA ASP A 517 3.03 3.05 -12.70
C ASP A 517 1.51 2.97 -12.85
N PHE A 518 0.99 2.74 -14.07
CA PHE A 518 -0.44 2.60 -14.29
C PHE A 518 -1.04 1.31 -13.69
N LEU A 519 -0.28 0.22 -13.63
CA LEU A 519 -0.69 -0.98 -12.90
C LEU A 519 -0.90 -0.67 -11.41
N LEU A 520 0.04 0.03 -10.80
CA LEU A 520 -0.04 0.38 -9.38
C LEU A 520 -1.12 1.43 -9.10
N ASP A 521 -1.28 2.42 -9.98
CA ASP A 521 -2.35 3.41 -9.91
C ASP A 521 -3.73 2.72 -10.01
N THR A 522 -3.90 1.82 -10.98
CA THR A 522 -5.14 1.05 -11.16
C THR A 522 -5.48 0.23 -9.92
N ILE A 523 -4.50 -0.50 -9.36
CA ILE A 523 -4.71 -1.28 -8.13
C ILE A 523 -5.07 -0.36 -6.95
N SER A 524 -4.43 0.80 -6.85
CA SER A 524 -4.66 1.76 -5.76
C SER A 524 -6.05 2.42 -5.81
N MET A 525 -6.64 2.52 -7.00
CA MET A 525 -7.98 3.10 -7.21
C MET A 525 -9.11 2.07 -7.18
N MET A 526 -8.79 0.77 -7.05
CA MET A 526 -9.82 -0.26 -6.94
C MET A 526 -10.61 -0.10 -5.65
N ALA A 527 -11.92 -0.30 -5.74
CA ALA A 527 -12.77 -0.47 -4.56
C ALA A 527 -12.31 -1.66 -3.72
N ASP A 528 -12.71 -1.66 -2.45
CA ASP A 528 -12.43 -2.76 -1.52
C ASP A 528 -12.77 -4.13 -2.13
N GLN A 529 -11.83 -5.04 -2.05
CA GLN A 529 -11.99 -6.40 -2.57
C GLN A 529 -12.18 -7.39 -1.43
N TYR A 530 -13.10 -8.33 -1.63
CA TYR A 530 -13.38 -9.41 -0.68
C TYR A 530 -12.78 -10.72 -1.20
N PHE A 531 -11.74 -11.18 -0.52
CA PHE A 531 -10.98 -12.37 -0.89
C PHE A 531 -10.88 -13.35 0.29
N PRO A 532 -10.46 -14.62 0.06
CA PRO A 532 -10.18 -15.53 1.17
C PRO A 532 -9.06 -14.96 2.08
N VAL A 533 -9.03 -15.42 3.32
CA VAL A 533 -8.04 -15.11 4.35
C VAL A 533 -8.10 -13.67 4.88
N TYR A 534 -8.16 -12.67 4.04
CA TYR A 534 -8.18 -11.26 4.48
C TYR A 534 -9.61 -10.73 4.56
N GLU A 535 -9.92 -9.98 5.63
CA GLU A 535 -11.25 -9.39 5.81
C GLU A 535 -11.55 -8.39 4.69
N ARG A 536 -10.57 -7.57 4.37
CA ARG A 536 -10.65 -6.57 3.32
C ARG A 536 -9.29 -6.40 2.66
N VAL A 537 -9.28 -6.35 1.35
CA VAL A 537 -8.08 -6.06 0.54
C VAL A 537 -8.34 -4.76 -0.20
N SER A 538 -7.65 -3.70 0.19
CA SER A 538 -7.72 -2.41 -0.48
C SER A 538 -6.40 -1.67 -0.38
N PHE A 539 -6.00 -1.07 -1.50
CA PHE A 539 -4.89 -0.14 -1.56
C PHE A 539 -5.47 1.25 -1.83
N GLY A 540 -5.10 2.25 -1.08
CA GLY A 540 -5.44 3.64 -1.41
C GLY A 540 -4.26 4.32 -2.10
N PRO A 541 -4.44 5.54 -2.62
CA PRO A 541 -3.34 6.36 -3.08
C PRO A 541 -2.28 6.49 -1.97
N GLY A 542 -1.01 6.16 -2.30
CA GLY A 542 0.08 6.15 -1.33
C GLY A 542 0.10 4.98 -0.34
N GLN A 543 -0.89 4.09 -0.33
CA GLN A 543 -0.95 2.96 0.59
C GLN A 543 -0.39 1.70 -0.08
N ARG A 544 0.60 1.07 0.60
CA ARG A 544 1.31 -0.11 0.07
C ARG A 544 0.92 -1.42 0.76
N TYR A 545 -0.05 -1.40 1.68
CA TYR A 545 -0.51 -2.56 2.45
C TYR A 545 -2.01 -2.75 2.26
N ALA A 546 -2.43 -3.95 1.87
CA ALA A 546 -3.81 -4.25 1.51
C ALA A 546 -4.72 -4.42 2.73
N SER A 547 -4.30 -5.24 3.70
CA SER A 547 -5.03 -5.48 4.95
C SER A 547 -4.44 -4.61 6.06
N LYS A 548 -5.30 -3.86 6.79
CA LYS A 548 -4.87 -2.75 7.66
C LYS A 548 -5.38 -2.86 9.08
N GLY A 549 -5.53 -4.06 9.62
CA GLY A 549 -6.02 -4.22 10.98
C GLY A 549 -6.10 -5.67 11.43
N CYS A 550 -6.69 -5.86 12.60
CA CYS A 550 -6.92 -7.17 13.21
C CYS A 550 -8.27 -7.20 13.91
N PHE A 551 -8.86 -8.37 14.04
CA PHE A 551 -9.82 -8.63 15.10
C PHE A 551 -9.07 -8.88 16.41
N ILE A 552 -9.69 -8.53 17.54
CA ILE A 552 -9.36 -9.10 18.83
C ILE A 552 -10.36 -10.22 19.08
N VAL A 553 -9.84 -11.41 19.34
CA VAL A 553 -10.66 -12.62 19.49
C VAL A 553 -10.31 -13.39 20.75
N GLN A 554 -11.18 -14.27 21.17
CA GLN A 554 -10.92 -15.28 22.18
C GLN A 554 -11.26 -16.67 21.62
N LEU A 555 -10.60 -17.70 22.14
CA LEU A 555 -10.96 -19.07 21.85
C LEU A 555 -12.16 -19.47 22.73
N GLY A 556 -13.26 -19.88 22.10
CA GLY A 556 -14.48 -20.31 22.80
C GLY A 556 -14.28 -21.54 23.65
N LYS A 557 -15.23 -21.83 24.54
CA LYS A 557 -15.23 -23.01 25.41
C LYS A 557 -15.60 -24.27 24.64
N GLY A 558 -15.28 -25.45 25.22
CA GLY A 558 -15.67 -26.75 24.72
C GLY A 558 -14.61 -27.50 23.91
N LYS A 559 -14.94 -28.70 23.43
CA LYS A 559 -13.99 -29.64 22.79
C LYS A 559 -13.60 -29.24 21.35
N ALA A 560 -14.48 -28.54 20.65
CA ALA A 560 -14.22 -28.03 19.32
C ALA A 560 -14.37 -26.50 19.33
N PRO A 561 -13.38 -25.77 19.90
CA PRO A 561 -13.53 -24.35 20.11
C PRO A 561 -13.48 -23.59 18.80
N LEU A 562 -14.28 -22.54 18.72
CA LEU A 562 -14.26 -21.55 17.63
C LEU A 562 -13.67 -20.25 18.14
N LEU A 563 -13.16 -19.43 17.23
CA LEU A 563 -12.78 -18.06 17.56
C LEU A 563 -14.05 -17.20 17.70
N GLU A 564 -14.09 -16.42 18.78
CA GLU A 564 -15.16 -15.47 19.09
C GLU A 564 -14.62 -14.05 19.02
N ARG A 565 -15.27 -13.16 18.28
CA ARG A 565 -14.89 -11.75 18.21
C ARG A 565 -15.10 -11.06 19.55
N ARG A 566 -14.13 -10.24 19.93
CA ARG A 566 -14.18 -9.33 21.10
C ARG A 566 -14.06 -7.88 20.69
N SER A 567 -13.81 -7.63 19.40
CA SER A 567 -13.84 -6.30 18.80
C SER A 567 -14.41 -6.37 17.40
N GLU A 568 -14.83 -5.23 16.88
CA GLU A 568 -14.88 -4.97 15.44
C GLU A 568 -13.47 -5.00 14.87
N TRP A 569 -13.35 -4.84 13.55
CA TRP A 569 -12.04 -4.75 12.90
C TRP A 569 -11.28 -3.52 13.38
N VAL A 570 -10.23 -3.73 14.17
CA VAL A 570 -9.35 -2.65 14.66
C VAL A 570 -8.40 -2.27 13.51
N SER A 571 -8.69 -1.17 12.83
CA SER A 571 -7.92 -0.66 11.69
C SER A 571 -6.90 0.41 12.09
N GLN A 572 -5.98 0.68 11.16
CA GLN A 572 -5.08 1.84 11.21
C GLN A 572 -5.83 3.16 11.12
#